data_2219bf24572ae2bc3ba0220761d9a24a
#
_entry.id   2219bf24572ae2bc3ba0220761d9a24a
#
_cell.length_a   1.000
_cell.length_b   1.000
_cell.length_c   1.000
_cell.angle_alpha   90.00
_cell.angle_beta   90.00
_cell.angle_gamma   90.00
#
_symmetry.space_group_name_H-M   'P 1'
#
loop_
_entity.id
_entity.type
_entity.pdbx_description
1 polymer ?
#
loop_
_entity_poly.entity_id
_entity_poly.type
_entity_poly.pdbx_seq_one_letter_code
_entity_poly.pdbx_strand_id
1 'polypeptide(L)'
;MDLLMLLIVAAVILGGVALYRRHAINQRQAAEQAALETQLSTSKRAADEDVTKFGEELQRLDSDVAGHALDEAMQQDYQRALDAYDNAKMSLDAVTKPEEIRHVTEILEDGRYAVACVKARIAGEPLPAKRPPCFFNPAHGPSSQDVTWAPPGGVPRSVPACPADAERVLAGADPYIRTVQVGPQRVPYWEGGPAYAPWAQGYYSRWRGSDMLSGMLIG
;
A
#
# COMPACT_ATOMS: atom_id res chain seq x y z
N MET A 1 13.35 39.75 -52.90
CA MET A 1 13.56 39.24 -51.53
C MET A 1 14.67 38.25 -51.66
N ASP A 2 15.86 38.59 -51.14
CA ASP A 2 17.07 37.82 -51.37
C ASP A 2 17.01 36.44 -50.67
N LEU A 3 17.47 35.41 -51.37
CA LEU A 3 17.57 34.03 -50.86
C LEU A 3 18.22 33.98 -49.45
N LEU A 4 19.18 34.87 -49.21
CA LEU A 4 19.87 35.05 -47.95
C LEU A 4 18.89 35.43 -46.81
N MET A 5 17.97 36.37 -47.06
CA MET A 5 16.93 36.77 -46.07
C MET A 5 15.99 35.60 -45.70
N LEU A 6 15.59 34.80 -46.68
CA LEU A 6 14.77 33.62 -46.46
C LEU A 6 15.48 32.58 -45.62
N LEU A 7 16.77 32.36 -45.85
CA LEU A 7 17.59 31.41 -45.05
C LEU A 7 17.75 31.89 -43.59
N ILE A 8 17.96 33.20 -43.38
CA ILE A 8 18.07 33.78 -42.03
C ILE A 8 16.74 33.62 -41.27
N VAL A 9 15.62 33.94 -41.90
CA VAL A 9 14.28 33.79 -41.29
C VAL A 9 13.99 32.32 -40.96
N ALA A 10 14.30 31.40 -41.87
CA ALA A 10 14.15 29.99 -41.63
C ALA A 10 15.02 29.48 -40.44
N ALA A 11 16.28 29.95 -40.37
CA ALA A 11 17.17 29.60 -39.26
C ALA A 11 16.67 30.15 -37.91
N VAL A 12 16.13 31.36 -37.86
CA VAL A 12 15.53 31.96 -36.65
C VAL A 12 14.29 31.17 -36.21
N ILE A 13 13.41 30.81 -37.13
CA ILE A 13 12.21 30.02 -36.85
C ILE A 13 12.60 28.63 -36.33
N LEU A 14 13.52 27.94 -37.00
CA LEU A 14 14.00 26.61 -36.57
C LEU A 14 14.67 26.68 -35.22
N GLY A 15 15.50 27.70 -34.95
CA GLY A 15 16.13 27.95 -33.67
C GLY A 15 15.10 28.21 -32.59
N GLY A 16 14.09 29.04 -32.84
CA GLY A 16 12.99 29.31 -31.92
C GLY A 16 12.16 28.05 -31.58
N VAL A 17 11.83 27.25 -32.61
CA VAL A 17 11.14 25.96 -32.41
C VAL A 17 11.99 24.96 -31.61
N ALA A 18 13.29 24.90 -31.88
CA ALA A 18 14.19 24.02 -31.14
C ALA A 18 14.31 24.41 -29.66
N LEU A 19 14.41 25.69 -29.36
CA LEU A 19 14.44 26.22 -27.98
C LEU A 19 13.12 25.98 -27.28
N TYR A 20 11.99 26.22 -27.93
CA TYR A 20 10.67 25.94 -27.39
C TYR A 20 10.49 24.46 -27.06
N ARG A 21 10.87 23.56 -27.98
CA ARG A 21 10.82 22.11 -27.78
C ARG A 21 11.70 21.69 -26.60
N ARG A 22 12.93 22.19 -26.50
CA ARG A 22 13.81 21.90 -25.34
C ARG A 22 13.20 22.36 -24.03
N HIS A 23 12.64 23.57 -24.00
CA HIS A 23 11.97 24.08 -22.81
C HIS A 23 10.77 23.20 -22.40
N ALA A 24 9.93 22.83 -23.36
CA ALA A 24 8.79 21.93 -23.10
C ALA A 24 9.22 20.54 -22.60
N ILE A 25 10.30 19.98 -23.15
CA ILE A 25 10.86 18.69 -22.69
C ILE A 25 11.37 18.83 -21.26
N ASN A 26 12.14 19.87 -20.95
CA ASN A 26 12.69 20.10 -19.61
C ASN A 26 11.58 20.28 -18.57
N GLN A 27 10.50 21.00 -18.91
CA GLN A 27 9.35 21.16 -18.02
C GLN A 27 8.63 19.83 -17.75
N ARG A 28 8.47 18.99 -18.77
CA ARG A 28 7.87 17.66 -18.60
C ARG A 28 8.73 16.77 -17.69
N GLN A 29 10.04 16.74 -17.94
CA GLN A 29 10.96 15.96 -17.11
C GLN A 29 10.97 16.44 -15.65
N ALA A 30 10.95 17.76 -15.42
CA ALA A 30 10.87 18.31 -14.07
C ALA A 30 9.54 17.95 -13.38
N ALA A 31 8.42 17.98 -14.11
CA ALA A 31 7.12 17.58 -13.57
C ALA A 31 7.06 16.07 -13.25
N GLU A 32 7.63 15.23 -14.11
CA GLU A 32 7.73 13.77 -13.88
C GLU A 32 8.59 13.46 -12.66
N GLN A 33 9.73 14.13 -12.51
CA GLN A 33 10.59 13.97 -11.33
C GLN A 33 9.89 14.40 -10.05
N ALA A 34 9.22 15.56 -10.04
CA ALA A 34 8.46 16.04 -8.90
C ALA A 34 7.29 15.08 -8.53
N ALA A 35 6.64 14.48 -9.53
CA ALA A 35 5.60 13.49 -9.31
C ALA A 35 6.16 12.20 -8.66
N LEU A 36 7.30 11.70 -9.14
CA LEU A 36 7.98 10.54 -8.57
C LEU A 36 8.47 10.80 -7.14
N GLU A 37 9.04 11.98 -6.86
CA GLU A 37 9.44 12.36 -5.51
C GLU A 37 8.24 12.43 -4.55
N THR A 38 7.14 13.01 -5.01
CA THR A 38 5.88 13.04 -4.24
C THR A 38 5.33 11.64 -3.98
N GLN A 39 5.35 10.79 -5.00
CA GLN A 39 4.91 9.39 -4.88
C GLN A 39 5.79 8.62 -3.91
N LEU A 40 7.11 8.76 -3.99
CA LEU A 40 8.06 8.13 -3.09
C LEU A 40 7.84 8.58 -1.65
N SER A 41 7.84 9.89 -1.40
CA SER A 41 7.74 10.44 -0.04
C SER A 41 6.39 10.10 0.61
N THR A 42 5.30 10.13 -0.15
CA THR A 42 3.95 9.81 0.34
C THR A 42 3.82 8.32 0.65
N SER A 43 4.27 7.45 -0.26
CA SER A 43 4.23 5.99 -0.06
C SER A 43 5.17 5.55 1.07
N LYS A 44 6.36 6.15 1.20
CA LYS A 44 7.26 5.89 2.35
C LYS A 44 6.58 6.25 3.68
N ARG A 45 5.94 7.42 3.77
CA ARG A 45 5.23 7.82 4.99
C ARG A 45 4.10 6.87 5.34
N ALA A 46 3.30 6.43 4.36
CA ALA A 46 2.23 5.46 4.59
C ALA A 46 2.76 4.10 5.08
N ALA A 47 3.89 3.66 4.51
CA ALA A 47 4.56 2.43 4.94
C ALA A 47 5.18 2.58 6.34
N ASP A 48 5.76 3.73 6.68
CA ASP A 48 6.31 4.03 8.01
C ASP A 48 5.23 4.00 9.10
N GLU A 49 4.06 4.58 8.81
CA GLU A 49 2.89 4.47 9.70
C GLU A 49 2.48 3.00 9.91
N ASP A 50 2.56 2.16 8.88
CA ASP A 50 2.20 0.75 8.98
C ASP A 50 3.28 -0.08 9.71
N VAL A 51 4.56 0.26 9.56
CA VAL A 51 5.66 -0.33 10.36
C VAL A 51 5.49 0.04 11.83
N THR A 52 5.19 1.30 12.13
CA THR A 52 4.94 1.75 13.50
C THR A 52 3.77 0.99 14.13
N LYS A 53 2.65 0.88 13.43
CA LYS A 53 1.49 0.11 13.90
C LYS A 53 1.80 -1.38 14.09
N PHE A 54 2.62 -1.95 13.21
CA PHE A 54 3.04 -3.32 13.36
C PHE A 54 3.91 -3.53 14.61
N GLY A 55 4.78 -2.58 14.95
CA GLY A 55 5.50 -2.58 16.23
C GLY A 55 4.58 -2.54 17.45
N GLU A 56 3.50 -1.72 17.40
CA GLU A 56 2.47 -1.71 18.45
C GLU A 56 1.68 -3.04 18.54
N GLU A 57 1.45 -3.69 17.40
CA GLU A 57 0.82 -5.02 17.35
C GLU A 57 1.69 -6.07 18.03
N LEU A 58 3.02 -6.03 17.81
CA LEU A 58 3.98 -6.92 18.46
C LEU A 58 4.04 -6.70 19.98
N GLN A 59 4.01 -5.45 20.44
CA GLN A 59 3.95 -5.15 21.89
C GLN A 59 2.67 -5.73 22.55
N ARG A 60 1.54 -5.69 21.83
CA ARG A 60 0.31 -6.36 22.30
C ARG A 60 0.45 -7.87 22.28
N LEU A 61 1.08 -8.42 21.23
CA LEU A 61 1.36 -9.86 21.14
C LEU A 61 2.26 -10.34 22.29
N ASP A 62 3.27 -9.54 22.69
CA ASP A 62 4.11 -9.84 23.89
C ASP A 62 3.24 -10.04 25.13
N SER A 63 2.22 -9.19 25.30
CA SER A 63 1.29 -9.31 26.41
C SER A 63 0.38 -10.54 26.28
N ASP A 64 -0.06 -10.86 25.06
CA ASP A 64 -0.91 -12.01 24.77
C ASP A 64 -0.17 -13.34 25.02
N VAL A 65 1.13 -13.43 24.72
CA VAL A 65 1.94 -14.62 24.94
C VAL A 65 2.44 -14.76 26.39
N ALA A 66 2.40 -13.66 27.17
CA ALA A 66 2.84 -13.69 28.56
C ALA A 66 2.01 -14.70 29.39
N GLY A 67 2.71 -15.64 30.03
CA GLY A 67 2.07 -16.68 30.82
C GLY A 67 1.64 -17.94 30.04
N HIS A 68 1.85 -17.97 28.72
CA HIS A 68 1.65 -19.16 27.91
C HIS A 68 2.97 -19.92 27.70
N ALA A 69 2.92 -21.26 27.80
CA ALA A 69 4.05 -22.09 27.38
C ALA A 69 4.06 -22.14 25.84
N LEU A 70 5.02 -21.45 25.22
CA LEU A 70 5.18 -21.45 23.79
C LEU A 70 5.81 -22.78 23.35
N ASP A 71 5.09 -23.54 22.52
CA ASP A 71 5.68 -24.69 21.83
C ASP A 71 6.65 -24.20 20.72
N GLU A 72 7.40 -25.11 20.14
CA GLU A 72 8.40 -24.79 19.12
C GLU A 72 7.77 -24.07 17.90
N ALA A 73 6.60 -24.51 17.46
CA ALA A 73 5.93 -23.91 16.32
C ALA A 73 5.44 -22.48 16.61
N MET A 74 4.95 -22.24 17.84
CA MET A 74 4.55 -20.91 18.30
C MET A 74 5.76 -19.98 18.43
N GLN A 75 6.88 -20.49 18.97
CA GLN A 75 8.13 -19.74 19.03
C GLN A 75 8.64 -19.35 17.64
N GLN A 76 8.57 -20.26 16.66
CA GLN A 76 8.96 -19.98 15.28
C GLN A 76 8.06 -18.91 14.64
N ASP A 77 6.73 -18.96 14.83
CA ASP A 77 5.82 -17.95 14.32
C ASP A 77 6.06 -16.59 14.99
N TYR A 78 6.27 -16.59 16.32
CA TYR A 78 6.58 -15.38 17.06
C TYR A 78 7.89 -14.73 16.61
N GLN A 79 8.98 -15.51 16.48
CA GLN A 79 10.25 -15.01 15.97
C GLN A 79 10.12 -14.48 14.54
N ARG A 80 9.34 -15.14 13.68
CA ARG A 80 9.07 -14.66 12.32
C ARG A 80 8.36 -13.31 12.31
N ALA A 81 7.46 -13.06 13.25
CA ALA A 81 6.82 -11.76 13.38
C ALA A 81 7.81 -10.66 13.80
N LEU A 82 8.71 -10.94 14.74
CA LEU A 82 9.78 -10.01 15.17
C LEU A 82 10.74 -9.72 14.02
N ASP A 83 11.22 -10.76 13.33
CA ASP A 83 12.13 -10.61 12.19
C ASP A 83 11.49 -9.80 11.05
N ALA A 84 10.18 -9.97 10.83
CA ALA A 84 9.44 -9.19 9.85
C ALA A 84 9.42 -7.69 10.20
N TYR A 85 9.31 -7.32 11.47
CA TYR A 85 9.37 -5.94 11.91
C TYR A 85 10.74 -5.31 11.61
N ASP A 86 11.81 -5.99 12.00
CA ASP A 86 13.16 -5.49 11.77
C ASP A 86 13.49 -5.41 10.27
N ASN A 87 13.10 -6.42 9.50
CA ASN A 87 13.26 -6.43 8.06
C ASN A 87 12.44 -5.33 7.37
N ALA A 88 11.21 -5.06 7.82
CA ALA A 88 10.39 -3.98 7.27
C ALA A 88 11.03 -2.61 7.49
N LYS A 89 11.58 -2.36 8.69
CA LYS A 89 12.33 -1.12 9.01
C LYS A 89 13.55 -0.97 8.10
N MET A 90 14.41 -1.97 8.04
CA MET A 90 15.61 -1.92 7.20
C MET A 90 15.26 -1.73 5.72
N SER A 91 14.23 -2.44 5.24
CA SER A 91 13.79 -2.31 3.85
C SER A 91 13.22 -0.92 3.56
N LEU A 92 12.44 -0.35 4.49
CA LEU A 92 11.88 1.00 4.35
C LEU A 92 12.97 2.08 4.30
N ASP A 93 13.99 1.97 5.14
CA ASP A 93 15.12 2.89 5.15
C ASP A 93 15.87 2.85 3.81
N ALA A 94 16.02 1.67 3.22
CA ALA A 94 16.72 1.46 1.96
C ALA A 94 15.92 1.87 0.71
N VAL A 95 14.61 2.13 0.83
CA VAL A 95 13.75 2.52 -0.31
C VAL A 95 14.22 3.83 -0.94
N THR A 96 14.50 3.78 -2.24
CA THR A 96 14.91 4.91 -3.07
C THR A 96 13.95 5.18 -4.22
N LYS A 97 13.08 4.22 -4.56
CA LYS A 97 12.10 4.30 -5.65
C LYS A 97 10.71 3.87 -5.18
N PRO A 98 9.64 4.46 -5.73
CA PRO A 98 8.27 4.16 -5.32
C PRO A 98 7.92 2.65 -5.40
N GLU A 99 8.36 1.97 -6.44
CA GLU A 99 8.08 0.54 -6.66
C GLU A 99 8.69 -0.40 -5.63
N GLU A 100 9.74 0.03 -4.92
CA GLU A 100 10.42 -0.75 -3.87
C GLU A 100 9.57 -0.85 -2.59
N ILE A 101 8.59 0.06 -2.40
CA ILE A 101 7.63 0.03 -1.28
C ILE A 101 6.86 -1.29 -1.23
N ARG A 102 6.63 -1.93 -2.39
CA ARG A 102 6.00 -3.25 -2.45
C ARG A 102 6.69 -4.27 -1.57
N HIS A 103 8.02 -4.26 -1.53
CA HIS A 103 8.78 -5.21 -0.70
C HIS A 103 8.50 -5.00 0.80
N VAL A 104 8.40 -3.75 1.23
CA VAL A 104 8.05 -3.42 2.62
C VAL A 104 6.66 -3.92 2.99
N THR A 105 5.66 -3.67 2.13
CA THR A 105 4.29 -4.13 2.38
C THR A 105 4.14 -5.65 2.36
N GLU A 106 4.93 -6.35 1.53
CA GLU A 106 4.99 -7.81 1.50
C GLU A 106 5.56 -8.39 2.80
N ILE A 107 6.60 -7.76 3.36
CA ILE A 107 7.17 -8.15 4.66
C ILE A 107 6.15 -7.93 5.78
N LEU A 108 5.47 -6.78 5.79
CA LEU A 108 4.42 -6.49 6.78
C LEU A 108 3.24 -7.47 6.70
N GLU A 109 2.85 -7.88 5.49
CA GLU A 109 1.82 -8.92 5.28
C GLU A 109 2.24 -10.25 5.88
N ASP A 110 3.47 -10.71 5.59
CA ASP A 110 4.00 -11.95 6.12
C ASP A 110 4.15 -11.91 7.66
N GLY A 111 4.56 -10.77 8.22
CA GLY A 111 4.64 -10.57 9.66
C GLY A 111 3.28 -10.62 10.35
N ARG A 112 2.24 -9.96 9.80
CA ARG A 112 0.88 -10.02 10.34
C ARG A 112 0.25 -11.40 10.22
N TYR A 113 0.60 -12.14 9.18
CA TYR A 113 0.21 -13.54 9.10
C TYR A 113 0.84 -14.36 10.23
N ALA A 114 2.12 -14.16 10.54
CA ALA A 114 2.79 -14.82 11.66
C ALA A 114 2.15 -14.45 13.01
N VAL A 115 1.82 -13.18 13.24
CA VAL A 115 1.03 -12.73 14.42
C VAL A 115 -0.31 -13.47 14.51
N ALA A 116 -1.03 -13.59 13.38
CA ALA A 116 -2.31 -14.30 13.35
C ALA A 116 -2.14 -15.80 13.68
N CYS A 117 -1.06 -16.43 13.24
CA CYS A 117 -0.73 -17.82 13.61
C CYS A 117 -0.48 -17.98 15.11
N VAL A 118 0.30 -17.09 15.73
CA VAL A 118 0.54 -17.10 17.17
C VAL A 118 -0.78 -16.96 17.94
N LYS A 119 -1.62 -16.00 17.57
CA LYS A 119 -2.93 -15.78 18.21
C LYS A 119 -3.85 -17.00 18.10
N ALA A 120 -3.92 -17.61 16.91
CA ALA A 120 -4.72 -18.83 16.72
C ALA A 120 -4.24 -19.98 17.61
N ARG A 121 -2.92 -20.17 17.76
CA ARG A 121 -2.35 -21.20 18.65
C ARG A 121 -2.65 -20.93 20.12
N ILE A 122 -2.55 -19.66 20.57
CA ILE A 122 -2.92 -19.28 21.94
C ILE A 122 -4.40 -19.59 22.21
N ALA A 123 -5.27 -19.31 21.25
CA ALA A 123 -6.70 -19.57 21.34
C ALA A 123 -7.08 -21.05 21.16
N GLY A 124 -6.14 -21.92 20.79
CA GLY A 124 -6.43 -23.32 20.44
C GLY A 124 -7.24 -23.47 19.15
N GLU A 125 -7.19 -22.48 18.28
CA GLU A 125 -7.91 -22.43 17.01
C GLU A 125 -7.05 -22.97 15.85
N PRO A 126 -7.68 -23.41 14.74
CA PRO A 126 -6.96 -23.74 13.51
C PRO A 126 -6.16 -22.55 12.99
N LEU A 127 -4.98 -22.81 12.41
CA LEU A 127 -4.19 -21.77 11.78
C LEU A 127 -4.98 -21.08 10.66
N PRO A 128 -4.86 -19.75 10.54
CA PRO A 128 -5.53 -19.03 9.47
C PRO A 128 -5.03 -19.49 8.11
N ALA A 129 -5.92 -19.56 7.13
CA ALA A 129 -5.51 -19.78 5.75
C ALA A 129 -4.71 -18.55 5.27
N LYS A 130 -3.69 -18.80 4.44
CA LYS A 130 -2.94 -17.70 3.80
C LYS A 130 -3.83 -17.08 2.72
N ARG A 131 -4.42 -15.93 3.02
CA ARG A 131 -5.35 -15.17 2.19
C ARG A 131 -4.86 -13.73 2.01
N PRO A 132 -5.39 -12.98 1.02
CA PRO A 132 -5.09 -11.55 0.89
C PRO A 132 -5.33 -10.81 2.20
N PRO A 133 -4.61 -9.72 2.47
CA PRO A 133 -4.92 -8.88 3.62
C PRO A 133 -6.34 -8.29 3.52
N CYS A 134 -6.88 -7.86 4.66
CA CYS A 134 -8.19 -7.22 4.71
C CYS A 134 -8.27 -6.04 3.73
N PHE A 135 -9.27 -6.05 2.84
CA PHE A 135 -9.49 -4.99 1.86
C PHE A 135 -9.75 -3.63 2.52
N PHE A 136 -10.47 -3.60 3.63
CA PHE A 136 -10.83 -2.33 4.30
C PHE A 136 -9.63 -1.66 4.96
N ASN A 137 -8.70 -2.46 5.47
CA ASN A 137 -7.44 -1.98 6.01
C ASN A 137 -6.40 -3.12 6.00
N PRO A 138 -5.35 -3.05 5.18
CA PRO A 138 -4.32 -4.08 5.14
C PRO A 138 -3.64 -4.34 6.49
N ALA A 139 -3.62 -3.33 7.39
CA ALA A 139 -3.08 -3.47 8.74
C ALA A 139 -3.92 -4.36 9.67
N HIS A 140 -5.14 -4.76 9.28
CA HIS A 140 -5.92 -5.76 10.02
C HIS A 140 -5.41 -7.20 9.86
N GLY A 141 -4.39 -7.41 9.02
CA GLY A 141 -3.80 -8.72 8.74
C GLY A 141 -4.61 -9.54 7.73
N PRO A 142 -4.44 -10.89 7.73
CA PRO A 142 -5.06 -11.76 6.73
C PRO A 142 -6.58 -11.72 6.80
N SER A 143 -7.22 -11.77 5.63
CA SER A 143 -8.69 -11.94 5.57
C SER A 143 -9.08 -13.36 5.99
N SER A 144 -10.29 -13.50 6.55
CA SER A 144 -10.89 -14.80 6.88
C SER A 144 -11.85 -15.29 5.78
N GLN A 145 -12.54 -14.37 5.13
CA GLN A 145 -13.54 -14.66 4.09
C GLN A 145 -13.69 -13.47 3.14
N ASP A 146 -14.44 -13.69 2.06
CA ASP A 146 -14.87 -12.63 1.17
C ASP A 146 -16.29 -12.19 1.55
N VAL A 147 -16.54 -10.88 1.47
CA VAL A 147 -17.85 -10.28 1.71
C VAL A 147 -18.28 -9.46 0.50
N THR A 148 -19.56 -9.41 0.23
CA THR A 148 -20.11 -8.51 -0.79
C THR A 148 -20.27 -7.12 -0.16
N TRP A 149 -19.58 -6.14 -0.70
CA TRP A 149 -19.60 -4.76 -0.20
C TRP A 149 -19.60 -3.76 -1.36
N ALA A 150 -20.23 -2.60 -1.15
CA ALA A 150 -20.22 -1.46 -2.05
C ALA A 150 -19.88 -0.17 -1.29
N PRO A 151 -19.00 0.69 -1.82
CA PRO A 151 -18.86 2.04 -1.29
C PRO A 151 -20.15 2.86 -1.53
N PRO A 152 -20.39 3.95 -0.82
CA PRO A 152 -21.52 4.84 -1.07
C PRO A 152 -21.61 5.24 -2.55
N GLY A 153 -22.75 4.91 -3.20
CA GLY A 153 -22.95 5.17 -4.64
C GLY A 153 -22.21 4.24 -5.60
N GLY A 154 -21.48 3.27 -5.09
CA GLY A 154 -20.71 2.31 -5.90
C GLY A 154 -21.44 1.00 -6.19
N VAL A 155 -20.78 0.11 -6.94
CA VAL A 155 -21.30 -1.21 -7.32
C VAL A 155 -20.82 -2.27 -6.32
N PRO A 156 -21.71 -3.19 -5.86
CA PRO A 156 -21.33 -4.30 -4.99
C PRO A 156 -20.24 -5.18 -5.60
N ARG A 157 -19.24 -5.53 -4.80
CA ARG A 157 -18.13 -6.40 -5.18
C ARG A 157 -17.79 -7.35 -4.03
N SER A 158 -17.23 -8.51 -4.38
CA SER A 158 -16.65 -9.44 -3.43
C SER A 158 -15.26 -8.95 -3.04
N VAL A 159 -15.03 -8.70 -1.75
CA VAL A 159 -13.74 -8.22 -1.23
C VAL A 159 -13.32 -9.06 -0.02
N PRO A 160 -11.99 -9.33 0.15
CA PRO A 160 -11.48 -10.07 1.30
C PRO A 160 -11.59 -9.24 2.57
N ALA A 161 -12.13 -9.82 3.65
CA ALA A 161 -12.34 -9.14 4.92
C ALA A 161 -11.78 -9.95 6.09
N CYS A 162 -11.18 -9.26 7.07
CA CYS A 162 -10.85 -9.86 8.36
C CYS A 162 -12.12 -10.22 9.13
N PRO A 163 -12.04 -11.05 10.18
CA PRO A 163 -13.23 -11.46 10.94
C PRO A 163 -14.08 -10.29 11.42
N ALA A 164 -13.46 -9.27 12.00
CA ALA A 164 -14.16 -8.11 12.54
C ALA A 164 -14.89 -7.28 11.46
N ASP A 165 -14.26 -7.02 10.33
CA ASP A 165 -14.91 -6.27 9.24
C ASP A 165 -15.96 -7.12 8.51
N ALA A 166 -15.72 -8.43 8.39
CA ALA A 166 -16.72 -9.34 7.83
C ALA A 166 -17.99 -9.35 8.66
N GLU A 167 -17.89 -9.46 9.98
CA GLU A 167 -19.03 -9.40 10.91
C GLU A 167 -19.78 -8.07 10.77
N ARG A 168 -19.08 -6.94 10.71
CA ARG A 168 -19.70 -5.60 10.55
C ARG A 168 -20.48 -5.50 9.24
N VAL A 169 -19.86 -5.87 8.13
CA VAL A 169 -20.49 -5.81 6.79
C VAL A 169 -21.73 -6.72 6.74
N LEU A 170 -21.64 -7.95 7.28
CA LEU A 170 -22.76 -8.87 7.32
C LEU A 170 -23.91 -8.39 8.22
N ALA A 171 -23.58 -7.63 9.27
CA ALA A 171 -24.57 -6.97 10.15
C ALA A 171 -25.11 -5.66 9.55
N GLY A 172 -24.67 -5.26 8.35
CA GLY A 172 -25.10 -3.99 7.72
C GLY A 172 -24.44 -2.74 8.32
N ALA A 173 -23.36 -2.91 9.08
CA ALA A 173 -22.56 -1.82 9.65
C ALA A 173 -21.35 -1.49 8.77
N ASP A 174 -20.88 -0.25 8.87
CA ASP A 174 -19.69 0.18 8.11
C ASP A 174 -18.41 -0.54 8.58
N PRO A 175 -17.57 -1.04 7.67
CA PRO A 175 -16.27 -1.61 8.00
C PRO A 175 -15.29 -0.53 8.47
N TYR A 176 -14.20 -0.92 9.12
CA TYR A 176 -13.13 -0.01 9.55
C TYR A 176 -12.16 0.29 8.41
N ILE A 177 -12.50 1.28 7.59
CA ILE A 177 -11.73 1.65 6.41
C ILE A 177 -10.49 2.46 6.78
N ARG A 178 -9.33 2.03 6.27
CA ARG A 178 -8.09 2.82 6.29
C ARG A 178 -8.28 4.08 5.46
N THR A 179 -8.02 5.24 6.06
CA THR A 179 -8.07 6.52 5.35
C THR A 179 -6.68 7.13 5.22
N VAL A 180 -6.48 7.88 4.14
CA VAL A 180 -5.26 8.64 3.84
C VAL A 180 -5.59 10.12 3.63
N GLN A 181 -4.57 10.98 3.79
CA GLN A 181 -4.73 12.41 3.64
C GLN A 181 -4.49 12.83 2.18
N VAL A 182 -5.48 13.42 1.54
CA VAL A 182 -5.37 14.00 0.19
C VAL A 182 -5.77 15.47 0.26
N GLY A 183 -4.81 16.37 0.19
CA GLY A 183 -5.05 17.79 0.47
C GLY A 183 -5.64 17.99 1.87
N PRO A 184 -6.76 18.75 2.00
CA PRO A 184 -7.43 18.98 3.29
C PRO A 184 -8.35 17.83 3.73
N GLN A 185 -8.58 16.81 2.90
CA GLN A 185 -9.57 15.75 3.12
C GLN A 185 -8.92 14.43 3.50
N ARG A 186 -9.64 13.62 4.29
CA ARG A 186 -9.33 12.21 4.49
C ARG A 186 -10.26 11.37 3.62
N VAL A 187 -9.66 10.52 2.80
CA VAL A 187 -10.38 9.64 1.87
C VAL A 187 -9.99 8.17 2.13
N PRO A 188 -10.81 7.20 1.72
CA PRO A 188 -10.41 5.81 1.70
C PRO A 188 -9.06 5.63 0.98
N TYR A 189 -8.21 4.73 1.46
CA TYR A 189 -6.83 4.60 0.95
C TYR A 189 -6.77 4.30 -0.56
N TRP A 190 -7.77 3.63 -1.11
CA TRP A 190 -7.86 3.36 -2.55
C TRP A 190 -8.22 4.59 -3.39
N GLU A 191 -8.68 5.67 -2.76
CA GLU A 191 -8.93 6.98 -3.37
C GLU A 191 -7.77 7.96 -3.18
N GLY A 192 -6.65 7.50 -2.60
CA GLY A 192 -5.46 8.31 -2.33
C GLY A 192 -4.71 8.78 -3.58
N GLY A 193 -5.09 8.28 -4.75
CA GLY A 193 -4.51 8.66 -6.03
C GLY A 193 -3.09 8.11 -6.25
N PRO A 194 -2.39 8.59 -7.31
CA PRO A 194 -1.09 8.07 -7.72
C PRO A 194 -0.02 8.11 -6.62
N ALA A 195 -0.08 9.10 -5.72
CA ALA A 195 0.90 9.27 -4.65
C ALA A 195 0.89 8.10 -3.64
N TYR A 196 -0.25 7.46 -3.42
CA TYR A 196 -0.40 6.31 -2.52
C TYR A 196 -0.38 4.96 -3.26
N ALA A 197 -0.45 4.96 -4.59
CA ALA A 197 -0.61 3.74 -5.39
C ALA A 197 0.47 2.67 -5.13
N PRO A 198 1.79 2.98 -5.03
CA PRO A 198 2.81 1.97 -4.76
C PRO A 198 2.61 1.24 -3.44
N TRP A 199 2.22 1.98 -2.40
CA TRP A 199 1.92 1.43 -1.09
C TRP A 199 0.63 0.62 -1.09
N ALA A 200 -0.48 1.17 -1.61
CA ALA A 200 -1.77 0.50 -1.62
C ALA A 200 -1.75 -0.79 -2.45
N GLN A 201 -1.17 -0.74 -3.65
CA GLN A 201 -1.06 -1.90 -4.54
C GLN A 201 -0.05 -2.94 -4.03
N GLY A 202 0.96 -2.52 -3.29
CA GLY A 202 1.99 -3.39 -2.75
C GLY A 202 1.41 -4.54 -1.91
N TYR A 203 0.42 -4.28 -1.08
CA TYR A 203 -0.26 -5.27 -0.25
C TYR A 203 -0.99 -6.38 -1.03
N TYR A 204 -1.37 -6.11 -2.28
CA TYR A 204 -2.11 -7.08 -3.10
C TYR A 204 -1.29 -7.62 -4.27
N SER A 205 -0.01 -7.24 -4.38
CA SER A 205 0.85 -7.57 -5.50
C SER A 205 1.04 -9.07 -5.73
N ARG A 206 1.00 -9.87 -4.68
CA ARG A 206 1.17 -11.33 -4.71
C ARG A 206 -0.12 -12.10 -5.04
N TRP A 207 -1.27 -11.41 -5.03
CA TRP A 207 -2.57 -12.06 -5.14
C TRP A 207 -3.12 -11.93 -6.55
N ARG A 208 -3.55 -13.05 -7.13
CA ARG A 208 -4.22 -13.06 -8.44
C ARG A 208 -5.55 -12.32 -8.29
N GLY A 209 -5.72 -11.26 -9.06
CA GLY A 209 -6.89 -10.38 -8.99
C GLY A 209 -6.53 -9.00 -8.39
N SER A 210 -5.28 -8.53 -8.57
CA SER A 210 -4.88 -7.13 -8.29
C SER A 210 -5.80 -6.09 -8.93
N ASP A 211 -6.71 -6.52 -9.80
CA ASP A 211 -7.86 -5.74 -10.31
C ASP A 211 -8.84 -5.32 -9.21
N MET A 212 -8.71 -5.85 -7.98
CA MET A 212 -9.53 -5.39 -6.84
C MET A 212 -9.40 -3.89 -6.60
N LEU A 213 -8.20 -3.33 -6.80
CA LEU A 213 -7.97 -1.90 -6.67
C LEU A 213 -8.11 -1.15 -8.00
N SER A 214 -7.80 -1.78 -9.14
CA SER A 214 -7.81 -1.09 -10.44
C SER A 214 -9.19 -0.57 -10.85
N GLY A 215 -10.26 -1.21 -10.44
CA GLY A 215 -11.61 -0.69 -10.66
C GLY A 215 -12.07 0.38 -9.66
N MET A 216 -11.30 0.65 -8.60
CA MET A 216 -11.56 1.71 -7.62
C MET A 216 -10.59 2.89 -7.74
N LEU A 217 -9.44 2.68 -8.38
CA LEU A 217 -8.44 3.73 -8.64
C LEU A 217 -8.73 4.57 -9.90
N ILE A 218 -9.83 4.27 -10.62
CA ILE A 218 -10.29 5.01 -11.80
C ILE A 218 -11.62 5.69 -11.40
N GLY A 219 -11.49 6.79 -10.72
CA GLY A 219 -12.55 7.74 -10.44
C GLY A 219 -12.03 9.15 -10.59
#